data_26a892a29fd9f3e82569375b23e0e073
#
_entry.id   26a892a29fd9f3e82569375b23e0e073
#
_cell.length_a   1.000
_cell.length_b   1.000
_cell.length_c   1.000
_cell.angle_alpha   90.00
_cell.angle_beta   90.00
_cell.angle_gamma   90.00
#
_symmetry.space_group_name_H-M   'P 1'
#
loop_
_entity.id
_entity.type
_entity.pdbx_description
1 polymer ?
#
loop_
_entity_poly.entity_id
_entity_poly.type
_entity_poly.pdbx_seq_one_letter_code
_entity_poly.pdbx_strand_id
1 'polypeptide(L)'
;MSSASRSLVVGTRGSALALAQSKIVREAFEASHPGLLIHQKIITTTGDARSTMPLHEPTAEGAGLFTKQLEEALLRNEIDAAVHSLKDLPVETPPGLVLAAILPRASTGDLLVSRHSGGLAGLPKGAVVGSSSPRRALLLSRYRTDLKLVPIRGNVPSRLAKIAQEGAFDATILASAGLERLGHDTSVGALQVDGVMLSLEFLDWMLPAPGQGAIAVEARYGERATELFSVLNDPITARCVEAERLVLRYLGGGCQMALGALATESPAGIFLKAVFIPTAEAPLRAADASAPSPAEVAQLVADQLMSP
;
A
#
# COMPACT_ATOMS: atom_id res chain seq x y z
N MET A 1 4.84 38.53 -20.37
CA MET A 1 4.06 37.27 -20.22
C MET A 1 5.05 36.20 -19.87
N SER A 2 5.10 35.79 -18.58
CA SER A 2 5.99 34.71 -18.12
C SER A 2 5.57 33.43 -18.85
N SER A 3 6.49 32.79 -19.55
CA SER A 3 6.25 31.45 -20.14
C SER A 3 5.99 30.52 -18.97
N ALA A 4 4.73 30.18 -18.72
CA ALA A 4 4.39 29.14 -17.76
C ALA A 4 5.27 27.93 -18.10
N SER A 5 6.04 27.45 -17.10
CA SER A 5 6.94 26.29 -17.26
C SER A 5 6.16 25.15 -17.92
N ARG A 6 6.68 24.62 -19.04
CA ARG A 6 6.06 23.50 -19.76
C ARG A 6 6.35 22.15 -19.07
N SER A 7 6.92 22.18 -17.88
CA SER A 7 7.29 20.96 -17.14
C SER A 7 6.95 21.08 -15.67
N LEU A 8 6.68 19.93 -15.05
CA LEU A 8 6.50 19.75 -13.61
C LEU A 8 7.59 18.82 -13.08
N VAL A 9 7.98 19.03 -11.81
CA VAL A 9 8.91 18.15 -11.10
C VAL A 9 8.12 17.22 -10.19
N VAL A 10 8.19 15.92 -10.45
CA VAL A 10 7.49 14.89 -9.66
C VAL A 10 8.48 14.10 -8.81
N GLY A 11 8.29 14.17 -7.50
CA GLY A 11 9.07 13.43 -6.52
C GLY A 11 8.62 11.98 -6.40
N THR A 12 9.58 11.08 -6.25
CA THR A 12 9.35 9.66 -5.95
C THR A 12 10.51 9.07 -5.17
N ARG A 13 10.29 7.93 -4.51
CA ARG A 13 11.37 7.16 -3.89
C ARG A 13 12.20 6.43 -4.96
N GLY A 14 13.42 6.02 -4.58
CA GLY A 14 14.34 5.30 -5.48
C GLY A 14 14.07 3.80 -5.61
N SER A 15 13.07 3.21 -4.93
CA SER A 15 12.79 1.79 -5.05
C SER A 15 12.18 1.43 -6.41
N ALA A 16 12.45 0.23 -6.93
CA ALA A 16 11.94 -0.23 -8.21
C ALA A 16 10.41 -0.06 -8.33
N LEU A 17 9.66 -0.39 -7.27
CA LEU A 17 8.21 -0.22 -7.25
C LEU A 17 7.79 1.25 -7.29
N ALA A 18 8.46 2.13 -6.56
CA ALA A 18 8.15 3.56 -6.58
C ALA A 18 8.44 4.18 -7.96
N LEU A 19 9.52 3.78 -8.59
CA LEU A 19 9.86 4.20 -9.96
C LEU A 19 8.81 3.71 -10.98
N ALA A 20 8.36 2.46 -10.86
CA ALA A 20 7.29 1.91 -11.70
C ALA A 20 5.97 2.68 -11.51
N GLN A 21 5.60 3.02 -10.27
CA GLN A 21 4.42 3.82 -9.98
C GLN A 21 4.53 5.25 -10.52
N SER A 22 5.68 5.89 -10.37
CA SER A 22 5.94 7.23 -10.93
C SER A 22 5.90 7.22 -12.46
N LYS A 23 6.36 6.14 -13.10
CA LYS A 23 6.24 5.96 -14.57
C LYS A 23 4.77 5.91 -14.99
N ILE A 24 3.92 5.13 -14.30
CA ILE A 24 2.48 5.05 -14.58
C ILE A 24 1.83 6.44 -14.49
N VAL A 25 2.12 7.20 -13.43
CA VAL A 25 1.58 8.56 -13.26
C VAL A 25 2.06 9.48 -14.38
N ARG A 26 3.34 9.43 -14.73
CA ARG A 26 3.90 10.24 -15.81
C ARG A 26 3.23 9.94 -17.15
N GLU A 27 3.10 8.68 -17.52
CA GLU A 27 2.50 8.26 -18.79
C GLU A 27 1.02 8.70 -18.87
N ALA A 28 0.26 8.54 -17.78
CA ALA A 28 -1.13 9.00 -17.72
C ALA A 28 -1.23 10.54 -17.80
N PHE A 29 -0.34 11.26 -17.14
CA PHE A 29 -0.30 12.72 -17.16
C PHE A 29 0.05 13.26 -18.53
N GLU A 30 1.10 12.76 -19.17
CA GLU A 30 1.55 13.20 -20.50
C GLU A 30 0.50 12.89 -21.58
N ALA A 31 -0.23 11.78 -21.44
CA ALA A 31 -1.36 11.46 -22.30
C ALA A 31 -2.53 12.44 -22.15
N SER A 32 -2.80 12.90 -20.92
CA SER A 32 -3.89 13.85 -20.62
C SER A 32 -3.51 15.30 -20.91
N HIS A 33 -2.22 15.62 -20.95
CA HIS A 33 -1.70 16.97 -21.14
C HIS A 33 -0.61 17.02 -22.22
N PRO A 34 -0.98 16.89 -23.52
CA PRO A 34 0.00 16.94 -24.60
C PRO A 34 0.83 18.23 -24.55
N GLY A 35 2.16 18.09 -24.53
CA GLY A 35 3.11 19.20 -24.49
C GLY A 35 3.52 19.69 -23.11
N LEU A 36 2.98 19.09 -22.03
CA LEU A 36 3.53 19.20 -20.68
C LEU A 36 4.40 17.97 -20.36
N LEU A 37 5.56 18.21 -19.74
CA LEU A 37 6.52 17.16 -19.41
C LEU A 37 6.65 17.00 -17.91
N ILE A 38 6.89 15.79 -17.47
CA ILE A 38 7.26 15.49 -16.08
C ILE A 38 8.76 15.20 -15.99
N HIS A 39 9.46 15.96 -15.15
CA HIS A 39 10.81 15.65 -14.67
C HIS A 39 10.72 14.89 -13.36
N GLN A 40 11.23 13.67 -13.34
CA GLN A 40 11.25 12.85 -12.13
C GLN A 40 12.43 13.23 -11.24
N LYS A 41 12.17 13.48 -9.94
CA LYS A 41 13.20 13.71 -8.90
C LYS A 41 13.13 12.57 -7.88
N ILE A 42 14.24 11.86 -7.72
CA ILE A 42 14.36 10.82 -6.70
C ILE A 42 14.67 11.48 -5.36
N ILE A 43 13.84 11.21 -4.35
CA ILE A 43 14.00 11.65 -2.96
C ILE A 43 14.32 10.42 -2.10
N THR A 44 15.49 10.43 -1.46
CA THR A 44 15.87 9.37 -0.53
C THR A 44 15.15 9.56 0.80
N THR A 45 14.40 8.54 1.23
CA THR A 45 13.66 8.60 2.49
C THR A 45 14.42 7.90 3.62
N THR A 46 14.10 8.26 4.87
CA THR A 46 14.67 7.61 6.06
C THR A 46 14.37 6.11 6.07
N GLY A 47 13.19 5.71 5.56
CA GLY A 47 12.81 4.30 5.42
C GLY A 47 13.69 3.54 4.43
N ASP A 48 14.10 4.18 3.33
CA ASP A 48 15.01 3.58 2.34
C ASP A 48 16.42 3.41 2.92
N ALA A 49 16.94 4.42 3.64
CA ALA A 49 18.24 4.38 4.28
C ALA A 49 18.31 3.30 5.38
N ARG A 50 17.22 3.09 6.14
CA ARG A 50 17.15 2.08 7.22
C ARG A 50 16.86 0.66 6.71
N SER A 51 16.52 0.47 5.45
CA SER A 51 16.23 -0.87 4.88
C SER A 51 17.44 -1.80 4.91
N THR A 52 18.64 -1.26 4.99
CA THR A 52 19.93 -1.97 5.03
C THR A 52 20.52 -2.13 6.44
N MET A 53 19.91 -1.50 7.48
CA MET A 53 20.40 -1.58 8.86
C MET A 53 19.89 -2.82 9.60
N PRO A 54 20.68 -3.39 10.56
CA PRO A 54 20.24 -4.50 11.41
C PRO A 54 18.97 -4.15 12.22
N LEU A 55 18.21 -5.19 12.57
CA LEU A 55 16.97 -5.12 13.37
C LEU A 55 17.27 -4.76 14.84
N HIS A 56 17.63 -3.53 15.14
CA HIS A 56 17.63 -3.02 16.50
C HIS A 56 16.56 -1.94 16.63
N GLU A 57 15.55 -2.25 17.47
CA GLU A 57 14.41 -1.47 17.95
C GLU A 57 13.24 -1.21 16.98
N PRO A 58 12.00 -1.51 17.43
CA PRO A 58 10.79 -0.95 16.86
C PRO A 58 10.72 0.51 17.30
N THR A 59 11.09 1.44 16.42
CA THR A 59 10.87 2.86 16.70
C THR A 59 9.39 3.16 16.63
N ALA A 60 8.88 3.91 17.59
CA ALA A 60 7.51 4.45 17.65
C ALA A 60 7.15 5.36 16.45
N GLU A 61 8.08 5.63 15.56
CA GLU A 61 7.97 6.47 14.36
C GLU A 61 7.50 5.68 13.12
N GLY A 62 6.50 4.81 13.25
CA GLY A 62 6.03 3.98 12.13
C GLY A 62 5.30 4.73 11.02
N ALA A 63 4.66 5.85 11.30
CA ALA A 63 3.96 6.67 10.32
C ALA A 63 4.93 7.71 9.69
N GLY A 64 4.95 7.81 8.36
CA GLY A 64 5.73 8.82 7.66
C GLY A 64 7.20 8.49 7.36
N LEU A 65 7.71 7.31 7.72
CA LEU A 65 9.10 6.90 7.40
C LEU A 65 9.43 6.95 5.89
N PHE A 66 8.41 6.82 5.05
CA PHE A 66 8.53 6.75 3.60
C PHE A 66 7.94 7.96 2.88
N THR A 67 7.26 8.87 3.58
CA THR A 67 6.53 10.00 2.99
C THR A 67 7.07 11.35 3.41
N LYS A 68 7.56 11.48 4.65
CA LYS A 68 7.99 12.74 5.26
C LYS A 68 8.93 13.58 4.39
N GLN A 69 9.97 12.98 3.81
CA GLN A 69 10.93 13.72 2.97
C GLN A 69 10.29 14.19 1.65
N LEU A 70 9.32 13.45 1.10
CA LEU A 70 8.55 13.88 -0.08
C LEU A 70 7.61 15.05 0.28
N GLU A 71 6.91 14.96 1.40
CA GLU A 71 6.05 16.01 1.94
C GLU A 71 6.84 17.31 2.23
N GLU A 72 8.01 17.17 2.86
CA GLU A 72 8.94 18.30 3.09
C GLU A 72 9.44 18.91 1.78
N ALA A 73 9.76 18.11 0.76
CA ALA A 73 10.16 18.60 -0.56
C ALA A 73 9.02 19.35 -1.27
N LEU A 74 7.76 18.88 -1.13
CA LEU A 74 6.58 19.59 -1.59
C LEU A 74 6.46 20.97 -0.91
N LEU A 75 6.50 21.00 0.43
CA LEU A 75 6.34 22.23 1.21
C LEU A 75 7.49 23.24 0.95
N ARG A 76 8.69 22.76 0.60
CA ARG A 76 9.83 23.63 0.20
C ARG A 76 9.86 24.01 -1.28
N ASN A 77 8.82 23.68 -2.05
CA ASN A 77 8.76 23.90 -3.50
C ASN A 77 9.92 23.25 -4.30
N GLU A 78 10.47 22.17 -3.79
CA GLU A 78 11.53 21.42 -4.48
C GLU A 78 10.97 20.45 -5.53
N ILE A 79 9.69 20.07 -5.37
CA ILE A 79 8.90 19.26 -6.30
C ILE A 79 7.48 19.84 -6.36
N ASP A 80 6.77 19.59 -7.46
CA ASP A 80 5.39 20.06 -7.67
C ASP A 80 4.35 19.05 -7.23
N ALA A 81 4.69 17.75 -7.35
CA ALA A 81 3.86 16.65 -6.90
C ALA A 81 4.73 15.48 -6.39
N ALA A 82 4.14 14.59 -5.60
CA ALA A 82 4.78 13.37 -5.11
C ALA A 82 3.90 12.15 -5.41
N VAL A 83 4.53 11.03 -5.79
CA VAL A 83 3.82 9.76 -6.09
C VAL A 83 4.03 8.77 -4.95
N HIS A 84 2.92 8.20 -4.48
CA HIS A 84 2.88 7.29 -3.35
C HIS A 84 2.07 6.03 -3.61
N SER A 85 2.45 4.91 -2.98
CA SER A 85 1.48 3.85 -2.68
C SER A 85 0.53 4.37 -1.60
N LEU A 86 -0.77 4.46 -1.88
CA LEU A 86 -1.73 5.10 -0.95
C LEU A 86 -1.73 4.47 0.44
N LYS A 87 -1.57 3.16 0.55
CA LYS A 87 -1.54 2.43 1.84
C LYS A 87 -0.38 2.81 2.76
N ASP A 88 0.67 3.44 2.22
CA ASP A 88 1.86 3.86 2.96
C ASP A 88 1.76 5.32 3.44
N LEU A 89 0.76 6.08 2.94
CA LEU A 89 0.47 7.44 3.37
C LEU A 89 -0.26 7.45 4.72
N PRO A 90 0.12 8.34 5.64
CA PRO A 90 -0.67 8.63 6.83
C PRO A 90 -2.11 8.99 6.47
N VAL A 91 -3.06 8.73 7.37
CA VAL A 91 -4.47 9.08 7.13
C VAL A 91 -4.64 10.59 7.07
N GLU A 92 -3.95 11.30 7.95
CA GLU A 92 -3.95 12.77 7.98
C GLU A 92 -2.90 13.28 6.98
N THR A 93 -3.34 14.14 6.06
CA THR A 93 -2.44 14.86 5.15
C THR A 93 -1.88 16.09 5.86
N PRO A 94 -0.58 16.39 5.76
CA PRO A 94 0.00 17.58 6.37
C PRO A 94 -0.69 18.88 5.89
N PRO A 95 -0.82 19.90 6.76
CA PRO A 95 -1.36 21.20 6.37
C PRO A 95 -0.63 21.79 5.15
N GLY A 96 -1.40 22.27 4.18
CA GLY A 96 -0.87 22.82 2.93
C GLY A 96 -0.70 21.80 1.80
N LEU A 97 -0.87 20.51 2.08
CA LEU A 97 -0.84 19.43 1.08
C LEU A 97 -2.24 18.84 0.86
N VAL A 98 -2.42 18.18 -0.27
CA VAL A 98 -3.67 17.49 -0.65
C VAL A 98 -3.37 16.31 -1.57
N LEU A 99 -4.21 15.29 -1.51
CA LEU A 99 -4.23 14.24 -2.53
C LEU A 99 -4.89 14.82 -3.78
N ALA A 100 -4.09 15.19 -4.76
CA ALA A 100 -4.55 15.79 -6.02
C ALA A 100 -5.25 14.76 -6.91
N ALA A 101 -4.81 13.50 -6.87
CA ALA A 101 -5.43 12.41 -7.62
C ALA A 101 -5.21 11.06 -6.93
N ILE A 102 -6.17 10.18 -7.08
CA ILE A 102 -6.05 8.75 -6.82
C ILE A 102 -6.36 8.04 -8.13
N LEU A 103 -5.39 7.30 -8.66
CA LEU A 103 -5.50 6.63 -9.96
C LEU A 103 -6.40 5.38 -9.87
N PRO A 104 -6.91 4.86 -11.00
CA PRO A 104 -7.64 3.59 -11.04
C PRO A 104 -6.91 2.49 -10.26
N ARG A 105 -7.68 1.75 -9.46
CA ARG A 105 -7.13 0.78 -8.50
C ARG A 105 -6.66 -0.49 -9.21
N ALA A 106 -5.43 -0.90 -8.95
CA ALA A 106 -4.94 -2.22 -9.34
C ALA A 106 -5.43 -3.30 -8.35
N SER A 107 -5.04 -4.55 -8.58
CA SER A 107 -5.39 -5.68 -7.70
C SER A 107 -5.15 -5.35 -6.23
N THR A 108 -6.13 -5.66 -5.38
CA THR A 108 -6.08 -5.39 -3.93
C THR A 108 -5.55 -6.57 -3.12
N GLY A 109 -5.47 -7.77 -3.72
CA GLY A 109 -5.17 -9.02 -3.03
C GLY A 109 -3.76 -9.09 -2.44
N ASP A 110 -3.63 -9.95 -1.46
CA ASP A 110 -2.34 -10.40 -0.94
C ASP A 110 -1.98 -11.77 -1.54
N LEU A 111 -0.72 -11.95 -1.89
CA LEU A 111 -0.16 -13.18 -2.42
C LEU A 111 0.81 -13.79 -1.42
N LEU A 112 0.63 -15.06 -1.12
CA LEU A 112 1.69 -15.89 -0.53
C LEU A 112 2.69 -16.21 -1.64
N VAL A 113 3.95 -15.90 -1.40
CA VAL A 113 5.08 -16.27 -2.26
C VAL A 113 5.94 -17.27 -1.52
N SER A 114 6.05 -18.49 -2.02
CA SER A 114 6.66 -19.60 -1.30
C SER A 114 7.64 -20.40 -2.16
N ARG A 115 8.66 -20.98 -1.51
CA ARG A 115 9.53 -22.01 -2.11
C ARG A 115 8.85 -23.37 -2.21
N HIS A 116 7.79 -23.58 -1.42
CA HIS A 116 7.05 -24.83 -1.40
C HIS A 116 5.86 -24.76 -2.37
N SER A 117 5.62 -25.84 -3.07
CA SER A 117 4.41 -26.00 -3.89
C SER A 117 3.18 -26.24 -3.02
N GLY A 118 2.00 -26.03 -3.58
CA GLY A 118 0.72 -26.28 -2.88
C GLY A 118 0.26 -25.13 -1.97
N GLY A 119 0.84 -23.93 -2.14
CA GLY A 119 0.39 -22.72 -1.46
C GLY A 119 0.52 -22.78 0.07
N LEU A 120 -0.43 -22.17 0.78
CA LEU A 120 -0.45 -22.11 2.24
C LEU A 120 -0.62 -23.50 2.87
N ALA A 121 -1.39 -24.38 2.24
CA ALA A 121 -1.55 -25.75 2.67
C ALA A 121 -0.28 -26.58 2.49
N GLY A 122 0.53 -26.26 1.47
CA GLY A 122 1.80 -26.93 1.20
C GLY A 122 2.98 -26.51 2.08
N LEU A 123 2.82 -25.45 2.91
CA LEU A 123 3.86 -25.05 3.85
C LEU A 123 4.08 -26.11 4.94
N PRO A 124 5.34 -26.53 5.20
CA PRO A 124 5.66 -27.44 6.30
C PRO A 124 5.20 -26.91 7.66
N LYS A 125 4.94 -27.80 8.59
CA LYS A 125 4.67 -27.43 9.98
C LYS A 125 5.89 -26.69 10.56
N GLY A 126 5.63 -25.49 11.14
CA GLY A 126 6.68 -24.64 11.69
C GLY A 126 7.45 -23.82 10.63
N ALA A 127 6.97 -23.77 9.38
CA ALA A 127 7.59 -22.98 8.33
C ALA A 127 7.72 -21.50 8.72
N VAL A 128 8.81 -20.89 8.29
CA VAL A 128 9.14 -19.49 8.60
C VAL A 128 8.57 -18.57 7.52
N VAL A 129 7.58 -17.75 7.89
CA VAL A 129 6.95 -16.78 6.97
C VAL A 129 7.37 -15.37 7.33
N GLY A 130 8.00 -14.70 6.35
CA GLY A 130 8.46 -13.32 6.50
C GLY A 130 7.33 -12.31 6.33
N SER A 131 7.01 -11.55 7.40
CA SER A 131 6.07 -10.42 7.32
C SER A 131 6.41 -9.34 8.35
N SER A 132 6.49 -8.08 7.90
CA SER A 132 6.59 -6.91 8.79
C SER A 132 5.27 -6.12 8.89
N SER A 133 4.18 -6.68 8.34
CA SER A 133 2.84 -6.12 8.45
C SER A 133 2.10 -6.78 9.62
N PRO A 134 1.72 -6.02 10.67
CA PRO A 134 0.93 -6.57 11.77
C PRO A 134 -0.37 -7.22 11.30
N ARG A 135 -1.05 -6.61 10.33
CA ARG A 135 -2.27 -7.17 9.72
C ARG A 135 -2.02 -8.56 9.15
N ARG A 136 -1.03 -8.71 8.26
CA ARG A 136 -0.72 -10.00 7.63
C ARG A 136 -0.29 -11.03 8.66
N ALA A 137 0.58 -10.64 9.59
CA ALA A 137 1.08 -11.53 10.62
C ALA A 137 -0.05 -12.04 11.51
N LEU A 138 -0.88 -11.15 12.07
CA LEU A 138 -1.95 -11.53 12.97
C LEU A 138 -3.08 -12.31 12.26
N LEU A 139 -3.44 -11.95 11.02
CA LEU A 139 -4.41 -12.71 10.24
C LEU A 139 -3.88 -14.11 9.92
N LEU A 140 -2.62 -14.24 9.48
CA LEU A 140 -2.04 -15.53 9.15
C LEU A 140 -1.91 -16.43 10.40
N SER A 141 -1.50 -15.89 11.54
CA SER A 141 -1.39 -16.64 12.80
C SER A 141 -2.71 -17.22 13.29
N ARG A 142 -3.83 -16.61 12.93
CA ARG A 142 -5.18 -17.15 13.23
C ARG A 142 -5.57 -18.31 12.32
N TYR A 143 -5.07 -18.30 11.11
CA TYR A 143 -5.36 -19.33 10.11
C TYR A 143 -4.43 -20.54 10.22
N ARG A 144 -3.14 -20.32 10.50
CA ARG A 144 -2.08 -21.32 10.63
C ARG A 144 -1.25 -21.02 11.88
N THR A 145 -1.69 -21.56 13.02
CA THR A 145 -1.08 -21.35 14.35
C THR A 145 0.30 -22.00 14.52
N ASP A 146 0.64 -22.90 13.62
CA ASP A 146 1.92 -23.64 13.63
C ASP A 146 3.06 -22.89 12.92
N LEU A 147 2.76 -21.83 12.13
CA LEU A 147 3.79 -21.09 11.39
C LEU A 147 4.60 -20.15 12.30
N LYS A 148 5.86 -19.96 11.95
CA LYS A 148 6.75 -19.00 12.59
C LYS A 148 6.74 -17.70 11.81
N LEU A 149 6.16 -16.63 12.38
CA LEU A 149 6.09 -15.31 11.75
C LEU A 149 7.31 -14.49 12.17
N VAL A 150 8.12 -14.07 11.21
CA VAL A 150 9.36 -13.33 11.43
C VAL A 150 9.37 -12.06 10.61
N PRO A 151 9.82 -10.92 11.14
CA PRO A 151 9.93 -9.68 10.36
C PRO A 151 10.85 -9.85 9.16
N ILE A 152 10.41 -9.39 7.98
CA ILE A 152 11.20 -9.34 6.76
C ILE A 152 11.29 -7.90 6.26
N ARG A 153 12.49 -7.37 6.06
CA ARG A 153 12.74 -6.02 5.55
C ARG A 153 13.24 -6.06 4.10
N GLY A 154 13.19 -4.90 3.46
CA GLY A 154 13.59 -4.66 2.09
C GLY A 154 12.41 -4.37 1.17
N ASN A 155 12.71 -3.93 -0.05
CA ASN A 155 11.73 -3.75 -1.12
C ASN A 155 11.27 -5.11 -1.69
N VAL A 156 10.33 -5.09 -2.63
CA VAL A 156 9.76 -6.33 -3.19
C VAL A 156 10.86 -7.24 -3.78
N PRO A 157 11.76 -6.77 -4.67
CA PRO A 157 12.84 -7.60 -5.18
C PRO A 157 13.74 -8.21 -4.09
N SER A 158 14.12 -7.41 -3.09
CA SER A 158 14.95 -7.91 -1.99
C SER A 158 14.26 -8.98 -1.15
N ARG A 159 12.94 -8.89 -0.96
CA ARG A 159 12.17 -9.91 -0.25
C ARG A 159 12.05 -11.18 -1.07
N LEU A 160 11.81 -11.06 -2.37
CA LEU A 160 11.78 -12.21 -3.28
C LEU A 160 13.11 -12.95 -3.29
N ALA A 161 14.25 -12.25 -3.38
CA ALA A 161 15.58 -12.83 -3.31
C ALA A 161 15.81 -13.59 -2.00
N LYS A 162 15.34 -13.04 -0.85
CA LYS A 162 15.43 -13.75 0.45
C LYS A 162 14.60 -15.02 0.51
N ILE A 163 13.48 -15.09 -0.23
CA ILE A 163 12.71 -16.33 -0.33
C ILE A 163 13.38 -17.33 -1.28
N ALA A 164 14.00 -16.85 -2.37
CA ALA A 164 14.72 -17.70 -3.30
C ALA A 164 15.98 -18.33 -2.67
N GLN A 165 16.63 -17.66 -1.71
CA GLN A 165 17.78 -18.16 -0.97
C GLN A 165 17.38 -19.18 0.09
N GLU A 166 18.17 -20.26 0.25
CA GLU A 166 17.90 -21.27 1.27
C GLU A 166 18.17 -20.78 2.70
N GLY A 167 17.33 -21.22 3.64
CA GLY A 167 17.60 -21.22 5.06
C GLY A 167 16.98 -20.12 5.90
N ALA A 168 16.58 -18.97 5.33
CA ALA A 168 16.08 -17.86 6.14
C ALA A 168 14.53 -17.79 6.24
N PHE A 169 13.84 -18.04 5.12
CA PHE A 169 12.38 -17.95 5.02
C PHE A 169 11.85 -19.03 4.05
N ASP A 170 10.71 -19.62 4.39
CA ASP A 170 9.96 -20.52 3.53
C ASP A 170 9.01 -19.77 2.61
N ALA A 171 8.46 -18.66 3.10
CA ALA A 171 7.50 -17.84 2.36
C ALA A 171 7.48 -16.38 2.83
N THR A 172 6.84 -15.53 2.05
CA THR A 172 6.45 -14.15 2.43
C THR A 172 5.08 -13.80 1.86
N ILE A 173 4.46 -12.72 2.36
CA ILE A 173 3.21 -12.20 1.81
C ILE A 173 3.46 -10.84 1.18
N LEU A 174 3.10 -10.69 -0.10
CA LEU A 174 3.24 -9.47 -0.88
C LEU A 174 1.89 -9.03 -1.46
N ALA A 175 1.72 -7.73 -1.69
CA ALA A 175 0.56 -7.24 -2.43
C ALA A 175 0.73 -7.54 -3.93
N SER A 176 -0.29 -8.14 -4.56
CA SER A 176 -0.28 -8.49 -5.98
C SER A 176 0.04 -7.31 -6.89
N ALA A 177 -0.58 -6.14 -6.65
CA ALA A 177 -0.28 -4.92 -7.39
C ALA A 177 1.21 -4.52 -7.37
N GLY A 178 1.94 -4.88 -6.31
CA GLY A 178 3.38 -4.62 -6.23
C GLY A 178 4.18 -5.51 -7.18
N LEU A 179 3.81 -6.78 -7.30
CA LEU A 179 4.42 -7.72 -8.23
C LEU A 179 4.07 -7.39 -9.69
N GLU A 180 2.79 -7.13 -9.97
CA GLU A 180 2.29 -6.76 -11.30
C GLU A 180 2.98 -5.51 -11.85
N ARG A 181 3.14 -4.46 -11.02
CA ARG A 181 3.83 -3.23 -11.40
C ARG A 181 5.33 -3.42 -11.66
N LEU A 182 5.92 -4.47 -11.12
CA LEU A 182 7.29 -4.88 -11.41
C LEU A 182 7.39 -5.84 -12.61
N GLY A 183 6.28 -6.10 -13.31
CA GLY A 183 6.24 -6.90 -14.53
C GLY A 183 6.09 -8.41 -14.29
N HIS A 184 5.76 -8.84 -13.06
CA HIS A 184 5.48 -10.24 -12.80
C HIS A 184 4.01 -10.56 -13.12
N ASP A 185 3.79 -11.63 -13.88
CA ASP A 185 2.45 -12.17 -14.09
C ASP A 185 2.04 -13.00 -12.86
N THR A 186 1.07 -12.47 -12.11
CA THR A 186 0.59 -13.13 -10.90
C THR A 186 -0.48 -14.18 -11.16
N SER A 187 -1.00 -14.27 -12.39
CA SER A 187 -2.07 -15.20 -12.77
C SER A 187 -1.57 -16.63 -13.00
N VAL A 188 -0.29 -16.80 -13.31
CA VAL A 188 0.30 -18.13 -13.62
C VAL A 188 0.61 -18.97 -12.39
N GLY A 189 0.38 -18.47 -11.18
CA GLY A 189 0.57 -19.20 -9.93
C GLY A 189 2.03 -19.48 -9.55
N ALA A 190 3.00 -18.93 -10.29
CA ALA A 190 4.43 -19.08 -10.02
C ALA A 190 5.24 -17.92 -10.59
N LEU A 191 6.41 -17.68 -10.05
CA LEU A 191 7.40 -16.73 -10.59
C LEU A 191 8.82 -17.24 -10.40
N GLN A 192 9.72 -16.89 -11.32
CA GLN A 192 11.13 -17.24 -11.24
C GLN A 192 11.95 -16.08 -10.66
N VAL A 193 12.76 -16.36 -9.65
CA VAL A 193 13.67 -15.41 -8.99
C VAL A 193 15.03 -16.07 -8.83
N ASP A 194 16.07 -15.46 -9.37
CA ASP A 194 17.46 -15.95 -9.29
C ASP A 194 17.60 -17.44 -9.65
N GLY A 195 16.84 -17.92 -10.65
CA GLY A 195 16.84 -19.31 -11.08
C GLY A 195 15.95 -20.26 -10.25
N VAL A 196 15.36 -19.79 -9.16
CA VAL A 196 14.44 -20.55 -8.30
C VAL A 196 12.99 -20.28 -8.67
N MET A 197 12.19 -21.35 -8.83
CA MET A 197 10.75 -21.22 -9.04
C MET A 197 10.04 -21.07 -7.69
N LEU A 198 9.35 -19.96 -7.50
CA LEU A 198 8.52 -19.67 -6.33
C LEU A 198 7.04 -19.85 -6.70
N SER A 199 6.27 -20.51 -5.84
CA SER A 199 4.82 -20.62 -6.01
C SER A 199 4.11 -19.37 -5.52
N LEU A 200 3.01 -19.03 -6.18
CA LEU A 200 2.12 -17.92 -5.83
C LEU A 200 0.73 -18.45 -5.49
N GLU A 201 0.14 -17.95 -4.42
CA GLU A 201 -1.25 -18.22 -4.05
C GLU A 201 -1.93 -16.92 -3.59
N PHE A 202 -3.08 -16.58 -4.17
CA PHE A 202 -3.93 -15.51 -3.65
C PHE A 202 -4.54 -15.91 -2.30
N LEU A 203 -4.41 -15.03 -1.32
CA LEU A 203 -5.01 -15.21 0.01
C LEU A 203 -6.36 -14.48 0.04
N ASP A 204 -7.37 -15.00 -0.67
CA ASP A 204 -8.68 -14.36 -0.87
C ASP A 204 -9.44 -14.10 0.44
N TRP A 205 -9.15 -14.86 1.49
CA TRP A 205 -9.69 -14.66 2.83
C TRP A 205 -9.03 -13.50 3.59
N MET A 206 -7.87 -13.01 3.14
CA MET A 206 -7.10 -11.95 3.80
C MET A 206 -7.48 -10.57 3.25
N LEU A 207 -8.36 -9.84 3.96
CA LEU A 207 -8.71 -8.48 3.57
C LEU A 207 -7.45 -7.58 3.48
N PRO A 208 -7.33 -6.77 2.41
CA PRO A 208 -6.16 -5.92 2.15
C PRO A 208 -5.97 -4.81 3.17
N ALA A 209 -4.81 -4.18 3.17
CA ALA A 209 -4.62 -2.93 3.89
C ALA A 209 -5.47 -1.81 3.26
N PRO A 210 -6.00 -0.85 4.05
CA PRO A 210 -6.68 0.34 3.52
C PRO A 210 -5.85 1.02 2.42
N GLY A 211 -6.46 1.25 1.25
CA GLY A 211 -5.79 1.85 0.09
C GLY A 211 -4.81 0.94 -0.66
N GLN A 212 -4.72 -0.35 -0.34
CA GLN A 212 -3.87 -1.28 -1.10
C GLN A 212 -4.29 -1.36 -2.56
N GLY A 213 -3.33 -1.35 -3.49
CA GLY A 213 -3.57 -1.34 -4.93
C GLY A 213 -3.69 0.07 -5.54
N ALA A 214 -3.97 1.11 -4.75
CA ALA A 214 -4.09 2.48 -5.24
C ALA A 214 -2.74 3.23 -5.27
N ILE A 215 -2.55 4.06 -6.31
CA ILE A 215 -1.50 5.07 -6.41
C ILE A 215 -2.13 6.42 -6.12
N ALA A 216 -1.48 7.22 -5.27
CA ALA A 216 -1.88 8.60 -4.99
C ALA A 216 -0.84 9.59 -5.51
N VAL A 217 -1.32 10.73 -5.99
CA VAL A 217 -0.51 11.91 -6.29
C VAL A 217 -0.83 12.96 -5.24
N GLU A 218 0.18 13.37 -4.48
CA GLU A 218 0.10 14.43 -3.48
C GLU A 218 0.70 15.71 -4.04
N ALA A 219 0.08 16.85 -3.78
CA ALA A 219 0.54 18.16 -4.23
C ALA A 219 0.21 19.24 -3.20
N ARG A 220 0.73 20.47 -3.40
CA ARG A 220 0.35 21.62 -2.58
C ARG A 220 -1.07 22.08 -2.90
N TYR A 221 -1.86 22.35 -1.86
CA TYR A 221 -3.24 22.84 -1.99
C TYR A 221 -3.29 24.17 -2.75
N GLY A 222 -4.22 24.28 -3.70
CA GLY A 222 -4.45 25.49 -4.46
C GLY A 222 -3.39 25.83 -5.53
N GLU A 223 -2.41 24.97 -5.73
CA GLU A 223 -1.36 25.14 -6.73
C GLU A 223 -1.75 24.51 -8.08
N ARG A 224 -1.14 25.02 -9.16
CA ARG A 224 -1.35 24.52 -10.54
C ARG A 224 -1.19 23.01 -10.66
N ALA A 225 -0.26 22.41 -9.94
CA ALA A 225 -0.05 20.96 -9.99
C ALA A 225 -1.28 20.19 -9.51
N THR A 226 -1.96 20.66 -8.45
CA THR A 226 -3.20 20.05 -7.95
C THR A 226 -4.27 20.00 -9.04
N GLU A 227 -4.48 21.08 -9.75
CA GLU A 227 -5.47 21.15 -10.85
C GLU A 227 -5.09 20.24 -12.01
N LEU A 228 -3.83 20.26 -12.43
CA LEU A 228 -3.35 19.44 -13.55
C LEU A 228 -3.41 17.94 -13.24
N PHE A 229 -3.06 17.51 -12.03
CA PHE A 229 -3.13 16.10 -11.67
C PHE A 229 -4.54 15.61 -11.38
N SER A 230 -5.49 16.50 -11.04
CA SER A 230 -6.89 16.12 -10.72
C SER A 230 -7.59 15.35 -11.85
N VAL A 231 -7.20 15.55 -13.11
CA VAL A 231 -7.74 14.82 -14.26
C VAL A 231 -7.43 13.32 -14.21
N LEU A 232 -6.40 12.91 -13.47
CA LEU A 232 -6.04 11.50 -13.28
C LEU A 232 -6.84 10.82 -12.17
N ASN A 233 -7.67 11.59 -11.45
CA ASN A 233 -8.43 11.05 -10.34
C ASN A 233 -9.54 10.12 -10.82
N ASP A 234 -9.54 8.89 -10.32
CA ASP A 234 -10.64 7.94 -10.49
C ASP A 234 -11.63 8.09 -9.33
N PRO A 235 -12.84 8.61 -9.57
CA PRO A 235 -13.77 8.93 -8.50
C PRO A 235 -14.27 7.70 -7.74
N ILE A 236 -14.35 6.55 -8.41
CA ILE A 236 -14.77 5.28 -7.79
C ILE A 236 -13.71 4.81 -6.81
N THR A 237 -12.46 4.71 -7.26
CA THR A 237 -11.34 4.36 -6.40
C THR A 237 -11.21 5.34 -5.24
N ALA A 238 -11.29 6.65 -5.51
CA ALA A 238 -11.14 7.70 -4.48
C ALA A 238 -12.16 7.53 -3.35
N ARG A 239 -13.44 7.35 -3.67
CA ARG A 239 -14.50 7.13 -2.68
C ARG A 239 -14.31 5.84 -1.89
N CYS A 240 -13.95 4.75 -2.56
CA CYS A 240 -13.72 3.46 -1.91
C CYS A 240 -12.56 3.53 -0.92
N VAL A 241 -11.40 4.04 -1.35
CA VAL A 241 -10.22 4.11 -0.47
C VAL A 241 -10.36 5.16 0.62
N GLU A 242 -11.16 6.21 0.41
CA GLU A 242 -11.55 7.15 1.45
C GLU A 242 -12.31 6.43 2.58
N ALA A 243 -13.33 5.63 2.24
CA ALA A 243 -14.07 4.85 3.23
C ALA A 243 -13.14 3.93 4.04
N GLU A 244 -12.23 3.22 3.38
CA GLU A 244 -11.26 2.33 4.05
C GLU A 244 -10.34 3.10 5.00
N ARG A 245 -9.82 4.26 4.58
CA ARG A 245 -8.92 5.11 5.39
C ARG A 245 -9.65 5.76 6.56
N LEU A 246 -10.93 6.13 6.38
CA LEU A 246 -11.75 6.67 7.46
C LEU A 246 -11.99 5.65 8.59
N VAL A 247 -12.16 4.35 8.28
CA VAL A 247 -12.20 3.33 9.34
C VAL A 247 -10.92 3.36 10.17
N LEU A 248 -9.75 3.41 9.52
CA LEU A 248 -8.47 3.50 10.21
C LEU A 248 -8.40 4.73 11.14
N ARG A 249 -8.90 5.87 10.68
CA ARG A 249 -8.99 7.11 11.44
C ARG A 249 -9.92 7.00 12.65
N TYR A 250 -11.13 6.48 12.45
CA TYR A 250 -12.14 6.34 13.51
C TYR A 250 -11.73 5.35 14.60
N LEU A 251 -10.92 4.34 14.24
CA LEU A 251 -10.30 3.44 15.22
C LEU A 251 -9.09 4.06 15.94
N GLY A 252 -8.74 5.32 15.64
CA GLY A 252 -7.61 6.03 16.25
C GLY A 252 -6.24 5.49 15.84
N GLY A 253 -6.15 4.80 14.70
CA GLY A 253 -4.96 4.07 14.32
C GLY A 253 -4.19 4.65 13.13
N GLY A 254 -3.00 4.10 12.92
CA GLY A 254 -2.08 4.36 11.81
C GLY A 254 -1.66 3.07 11.11
N CYS A 255 -0.62 3.15 10.26
CA CYS A 255 -0.14 2.04 9.42
C CYS A 255 0.30 0.79 10.19
N GLN A 256 0.46 0.86 11.52
CA GLN A 256 0.82 -0.27 12.38
C GLN A 256 -0.40 -1.04 12.91
N MET A 257 -1.61 -0.59 12.61
CA MET A 257 -2.82 -1.27 13.06
C MET A 257 -3.08 -2.54 12.24
N ALA A 258 -3.49 -3.61 12.91
CA ALA A 258 -3.87 -4.85 12.23
C ALA A 258 -5.32 -4.75 11.71
N LEU A 259 -5.54 -3.81 10.79
CA LEU A 259 -6.79 -3.56 10.11
C LEU A 259 -6.69 -4.01 8.65
N GLY A 260 -7.60 -4.86 8.23
CA GLY A 260 -7.92 -5.12 6.82
C GLY A 260 -9.21 -4.44 6.46
N ALA A 261 -9.27 -3.74 5.33
CA ALA A 261 -10.49 -3.11 4.85
C ALA A 261 -10.54 -3.11 3.32
N LEU A 262 -11.72 -3.36 2.78
CA LEU A 262 -11.97 -3.32 1.34
C LEU A 262 -13.36 -2.72 1.10
N ALA A 263 -13.40 -1.62 0.39
CA ALA A 263 -14.61 -1.00 -0.09
C ALA A 263 -14.81 -1.24 -1.59
N THR A 264 -16.05 -1.38 -2.00
CA THR A 264 -16.48 -1.50 -3.40
C THR A 264 -17.75 -0.69 -3.61
N GLU A 265 -18.00 -0.23 -4.85
CA GLU A 265 -19.28 0.35 -5.18
C GLU A 265 -20.41 -0.69 -5.10
N SER A 266 -21.58 -0.25 -4.69
CA SER A 266 -22.79 -1.06 -4.58
C SER A 266 -24.01 -0.23 -4.99
N PRO A 267 -25.17 -0.86 -5.25
CA PRO A 267 -26.41 -0.13 -5.52
C PRO A 267 -26.83 0.82 -4.40
N ALA A 268 -26.40 0.56 -3.15
CA ALA A 268 -26.69 1.40 -1.99
C ALA A 268 -25.60 2.50 -1.75
N GLY A 269 -24.66 2.67 -2.67
CA GLY A 269 -23.53 3.57 -2.55
C GLY A 269 -22.21 2.82 -2.41
N ILE A 270 -21.64 2.74 -1.21
CA ILE A 270 -20.39 2.03 -0.94
C ILE A 270 -20.67 0.87 -0.01
N PHE A 271 -20.21 -0.33 -0.37
CA PHE A 271 -20.15 -1.48 0.51
C PHE A 271 -18.72 -1.62 1.05
N LEU A 272 -18.57 -1.70 2.37
CA LEU A 272 -17.27 -1.80 3.05
C LEU A 272 -17.24 -3.01 3.97
N LYS A 273 -16.22 -3.85 3.79
CA LYS A 273 -15.87 -4.93 4.73
C LYS A 273 -14.59 -4.58 5.46
N ALA A 274 -14.53 -4.88 6.75
CA ALA A 274 -13.31 -4.73 7.53
C ALA A 274 -13.12 -5.85 8.54
N VAL A 275 -11.85 -6.14 8.85
CA VAL A 275 -11.44 -7.00 9.95
C VAL A 275 -10.39 -6.29 10.78
N PHE A 276 -10.48 -6.41 12.10
CA PHE A 276 -9.59 -5.74 13.02
C PHE A 276 -9.16 -6.66 14.15
N ILE A 277 -7.87 -6.64 14.48
CA ILE A 277 -7.29 -7.35 15.61
C ILE A 277 -6.60 -6.31 16.50
N PRO A 278 -7.20 -5.90 17.63
CA PRO A 278 -6.65 -4.84 18.48
C PRO A 278 -5.27 -5.17 19.07
N THR A 279 -5.09 -6.37 19.58
CA THR A 279 -3.82 -6.92 20.08
C THR A 279 -3.65 -8.36 19.63
N ALA A 280 -2.45 -8.92 19.81
CA ALA A 280 -2.18 -10.31 19.43
C ALA A 280 -3.12 -11.33 20.12
N GLU A 281 -3.52 -11.05 21.34
CA GLU A 281 -4.38 -11.89 22.19
C GLU A 281 -5.88 -11.62 21.96
N ALA A 282 -6.23 -10.44 21.45
CA ALA A 282 -7.63 -10.05 21.25
C ALA A 282 -8.30 -10.89 20.15
N PRO A 283 -9.60 -11.16 20.23
CA PRO A 283 -10.33 -11.82 19.16
C PRO A 283 -10.30 -10.97 17.88
N LEU A 284 -10.37 -11.63 16.73
CA LEU A 284 -10.63 -10.98 15.46
C LEU A 284 -12.06 -10.42 15.50
N ARG A 285 -12.20 -9.16 15.15
CA ARG A 285 -13.48 -8.48 14.95
C ARG A 285 -13.69 -8.30 13.45
N ALA A 286 -14.91 -8.55 12.98
CA ALA A 286 -15.28 -8.38 11.59
C ALA A 286 -16.57 -7.57 11.51
N ALA A 287 -16.65 -6.69 10.54
CA ALA A 287 -17.81 -5.85 10.30
C ALA A 287 -17.98 -5.57 8.81
N ASP A 288 -19.22 -5.36 8.39
CA ASP A 288 -19.53 -4.85 7.06
C ASP A 288 -20.80 -3.98 7.09
N ALA A 289 -20.85 -3.02 6.18
CA ALA A 289 -22.00 -2.14 6.00
C ALA A 289 -22.07 -1.61 4.57
N SER A 290 -23.22 -1.05 4.21
CA SER A 290 -23.40 -0.23 3.00
C SER A 290 -24.00 1.11 3.38
N ALA A 291 -23.51 2.19 2.77
CA ALA A 291 -24.06 3.53 2.93
C ALA A 291 -23.78 4.42 1.70
N PRO A 292 -24.52 5.53 1.50
CA PRO A 292 -24.34 6.41 0.36
C PRO A 292 -22.98 7.11 0.30
N SER A 293 -22.38 7.41 1.44
CA SER A 293 -21.11 8.15 1.51
C SER A 293 -19.99 7.37 2.19
N PRO A 294 -18.70 7.70 1.86
CA PRO A 294 -17.53 7.13 2.53
C PRO A 294 -17.55 7.30 4.05
N ALA A 295 -17.94 8.48 4.53
CA ALA A 295 -17.93 8.80 5.95
C ALA A 295 -18.98 7.98 6.72
N GLU A 296 -20.20 7.85 6.19
CA GLU A 296 -21.28 7.09 6.82
C GLU A 296 -20.94 5.61 6.91
N VAL A 297 -20.50 4.99 5.81
CA VAL A 297 -20.17 3.55 5.82
C VAL A 297 -18.98 3.27 6.73
N ALA A 298 -17.98 4.14 6.75
CA ALA A 298 -16.82 4.00 7.61
C ALA A 298 -17.18 4.11 9.09
N GLN A 299 -18.09 5.03 9.46
CA GLN A 299 -18.57 5.18 10.84
C GLN A 299 -19.34 3.93 11.29
N LEU A 300 -20.27 3.43 10.47
CA LEU A 300 -21.03 2.22 10.76
C LEU A 300 -20.12 1.01 11.02
N VAL A 301 -19.12 0.82 10.16
CA VAL A 301 -18.16 -0.28 10.29
C VAL A 301 -17.26 -0.09 11.51
N ALA A 302 -16.77 1.11 11.77
CA ALA A 302 -15.93 1.39 12.94
C ALA A 302 -16.68 1.16 14.25
N ASP A 303 -17.94 1.59 14.36
CA ASP A 303 -18.79 1.37 15.54
C ASP A 303 -19.00 -0.12 15.81
N GLN A 304 -19.25 -0.92 14.75
CA GLN A 304 -19.36 -2.37 14.89
C GLN A 304 -18.03 -3.01 15.35
N LEU A 305 -16.89 -2.56 14.80
CA LEU A 305 -15.58 -3.07 15.19
C LEU A 305 -15.18 -2.67 16.62
N MET A 306 -15.67 -1.54 17.14
CA MET A 306 -15.41 -1.09 18.50
C MET A 306 -16.37 -1.71 19.53
N SER A 307 -17.52 -2.20 19.10
CA SER A 307 -18.47 -2.87 19.98
C SER A 307 -17.85 -4.10 20.64
N PRO A 308 -18.09 -4.36 21.93
CA PRO A 308 -17.47 -5.46 22.69
C PRO A 308 -17.86 -6.84 22.19
#